data_0794d65ad9f917ce9f35ed6e0aaf8e9d
#
_entry.id   0794d65ad9f917ce9f35ed6e0aaf8e9d
#
_cell.length_a   1.000
_cell.length_b   1.000
_cell.length_c   1.000
_cell.angle_alpha   90.00
_cell.angle_beta   90.00
_cell.angle_gamma   90.00
#
_symmetry.space_group_name_H-M   'P 1'
#
loop_
_entity.id
_entity.type
_entity.pdbx_description
1 polymer ?
#
loop_
_entity_poly.entity_id
_entity_poly.type
_entity_poly.pdbx_seq_one_letter_code
_entity_poly.pdbx_strand_id
1 'polypeptide(L)'
;MLRVCDLININYVPNEKEISLKLLVDFYEQYLCRRIFIFTLKNGEVVKLFFKDASEIYHISGIDHIYDGIPMDGSRFLKEIQSGKMELETVEKVNAVAYTDYIDRIRSMFCIDTIIKNCEYLYYSDGKIPESNIKVTYLLLKGLDGKSLHLGIDT
;
A
#
# COMPACT_ATOMS: atom_id res chain seq x y z
N MET A 1 -14.37 -10.85 -8.19
CA MET A 1 -13.82 -9.52 -7.88
C MET A 1 -14.19 -9.14 -6.45
N LEU A 2 -13.21 -8.77 -5.66
CA LEU A 2 -13.41 -8.29 -4.29
C LEU A 2 -14.08 -6.91 -4.28
N ARG A 3 -14.71 -6.57 -3.17
CA ARG A 3 -15.32 -5.26 -2.90
C ARG A 3 -14.57 -4.58 -1.75
N VAL A 4 -14.79 -3.28 -1.55
CA VAL A 4 -14.16 -2.54 -0.45
C VAL A 4 -14.38 -3.22 0.92
N CYS A 5 -15.60 -3.68 1.20
CA CYS A 5 -15.91 -4.36 2.46
C CYS A 5 -15.15 -5.68 2.66
N ASP A 6 -14.78 -6.35 1.58
CA ASP A 6 -14.02 -7.60 1.66
C ASP A 6 -12.55 -7.37 2.05
N LEU A 7 -12.04 -6.15 1.88
CA LEU A 7 -10.67 -5.75 2.23
C LEU A 7 -10.51 -5.39 3.71
N ILE A 8 -11.61 -5.14 4.40
CA ILE A 8 -11.59 -4.86 5.84
C ILE A 8 -11.33 -6.18 6.57
N ASN A 9 -10.21 -6.25 7.30
CA ASN A 9 -9.76 -7.45 8.00
C ASN A 9 -9.50 -8.67 7.05
N ILE A 10 -9.15 -8.44 5.80
CA ILE A 10 -8.78 -9.53 4.89
C ILE A 10 -7.63 -10.36 5.50
N ASN A 11 -7.71 -11.68 5.42
CA ASN A 11 -6.74 -12.59 6.05
C ASN A 11 -5.84 -13.35 5.07
N TYR A 12 -5.83 -12.93 3.81
CA TYR A 12 -4.96 -13.46 2.77
C TYR A 12 -4.56 -12.35 1.78
N VAL A 13 -3.48 -12.55 1.06
CA VAL A 13 -3.05 -11.64 -0.01
C VAL A 13 -3.83 -12.00 -1.29
N PRO A 14 -4.69 -11.10 -1.81
CA PRO A 14 -5.52 -11.43 -2.98
C PRO A 14 -4.68 -11.65 -4.23
N ASN A 15 -5.15 -12.48 -5.16
CA ASN A 15 -4.51 -12.63 -6.45
C ASN A 15 -4.99 -11.54 -7.44
N GLU A 16 -4.29 -11.39 -8.57
CA GLU A 16 -4.56 -10.34 -9.55
C GLU A 16 -5.99 -10.38 -10.12
N LYS A 17 -6.61 -11.56 -10.20
CA LYS A 17 -7.98 -11.71 -10.74
C LYS A 17 -9.06 -11.22 -9.79
N GLU A 18 -8.72 -11.05 -8.51
CA GLU A 18 -9.65 -10.60 -7.47
C GLU A 18 -9.64 -9.10 -7.26
N ILE A 19 -8.66 -8.38 -7.83
CA ILE A 19 -8.36 -6.98 -7.54
C ILE A 19 -8.33 -6.12 -8.80
N SER A 20 -8.42 -4.81 -8.60
CA SER A 20 -8.22 -3.80 -9.63
C SER A 20 -7.66 -2.53 -9.00
N LEU A 21 -7.04 -1.67 -9.82
CA LEU A 21 -6.58 -0.34 -9.35
C LEU A 21 -7.76 0.53 -8.90
N LYS A 22 -8.91 0.42 -9.56
CA LYS A 22 -10.14 1.12 -9.15
C LYS A 22 -10.60 0.69 -7.75
N LEU A 23 -10.57 -0.61 -7.46
CA LEU A 23 -10.89 -1.13 -6.13
C LEU A 23 -9.93 -0.57 -5.08
N LEU A 24 -8.64 -0.44 -5.39
CA LEU A 24 -7.66 0.13 -4.47
C LEU A 24 -7.93 1.61 -4.19
N VAL A 25 -8.26 2.39 -5.23
CA VAL A 25 -8.66 3.80 -5.08
C VAL A 25 -9.92 3.91 -4.22
N ASP A 26 -10.93 3.10 -4.49
CA ASP A 26 -12.18 3.09 -3.71
C ASP A 26 -11.92 2.73 -2.24
N PHE A 27 -11.04 1.78 -1.98
CA PHE A 27 -10.63 1.40 -0.63
C PHE A 27 -9.95 2.57 0.10
N TYR A 28 -9.05 3.29 -0.57
CA TYR A 28 -8.45 4.50 -0.01
C TYR A 28 -9.48 5.56 0.30
N GLU A 29 -10.28 5.95 -0.68
CA GLU A 29 -11.21 7.08 -0.57
C GLU A 29 -12.39 6.80 0.37
N GLN A 30 -12.93 5.59 0.33
CA GLN A 30 -14.13 5.25 1.11
C GLN A 30 -13.79 4.75 2.53
N TYR A 31 -12.60 4.21 2.74
CA TYR A 31 -12.24 3.60 4.01
C TYR A 31 -10.98 4.20 4.64
N LEU A 32 -9.81 4.06 4.03
CA LEU A 32 -8.53 4.42 4.66
C LEU A 32 -8.42 5.92 4.94
N CYS A 33 -8.73 6.79 3.98
CA CYS A 33 -8.63 8.24 4.12
C CYS A 33 -9.67 8.84 5.08
N ARG A 34 -10.66 8.07 5.47
CA ARG A 34 -11.72 8.52 6.40
C ARG A 34 -11.46 8.11 7.85
N ARG A 35 -10.29 7.52 8.14
CA ARG A 35 -9.96 6.98 9.46
C ARG A 35 -8.63 7.51 9.96
N ILE A 36 -8.56 7.58 11.28
CA ILE A 36 -7.30 7.74 12.00
C ILE A 36 -7.08 6.44 12.78
N PHE A 37 -5.95 5.78 12.52
CA PHE A 37 -5.55 4.59 13.26
C PHE A 37 -4.66 5.02 14.41
N ILE A 38 -4.95 4.51 15.60
CA ILE A 38 -4.27 4.91 16.84
C ILE A 38 -3.53 3.70 17.40
N PHE A 39 -2.23 3.88 17.62
CA PHE A 39 -1.37 2.90 18.30
C PHE A 39 -0.92 3.45 19.64
N THR A 40 -0.97 2.62 20.67
CA THR A 40 -0.36 2.92 21.97
C THR A 40 0.88 2.05 22.11
N LEU A 41 2.04 2.68 22.21
CA LEU A 41 3.32 1.99 22.40
C LEU A 41 3.46 1.51 23.86
N LYS A 42 4.38 0.57 24.10
CA LYS A 42 4.66 0.05 25.45
C LYS A 42 5.06 1.13 26.47
N ASN A 43 5.71 2.21 26.00
CA ASN A 43 6.08 3.35 26.82
C ASN A 43 4.93 4.34 27.10
N GLY A 44 3.71 4.05 26.61
CA GLY A 44 2.54 4.91 26.75
C GLY A 44 2.40 6.00 25.69
N GLU A 45 3.38 6.13 24.78
CA GLU A 45 3.31 7.07 23.66
C GLU A 45 2.20 6.65 22.69
N VAL A 46 1.47 7.63 22.16
CA VAL A 46 0.37 7.45 21.21
C VAL A 46 0.83 7.89 19.83
N VAL A 47 0.71 7.01 18.85
CA VAL A 47 0.99 7.27 17.44
C VAL A 47 -0.31 7.28 16.67
N LYS A 48 -0.54 8.32 15.87
CA LYS A 48 -1.71 8.45 14.98
C LYS A 48 -1.27 8.32 13.54
N LEU A 49 -1.87 7.37 12.83
CA LEU A 49 -1.65 7.14 11.40
C LEU A 49 -2.89 7.57 10.63
N PHE A 50 -2.69 8.34 9.57
CA PHE A 50 -3.74 8.69 8.62
C PHE A 50 -3.21 8.61 7.20
N PHE A 51 -4.12 8.37 6.26
CA PHE A 51 -3.84 8.35 4.82
C PHE A 51 -4.29 9.68 4.21
N LYS A 52 -3.41 10.33 3.45
CA LYS A 52 -3.66 11.66 2.92
C LYS A 52 -4.67 11.64 1.77
N ASP A 53 -4.36 10.94 0.69
CA ASP A 53 -5.25 10.73 -0.46
C ASP A 53 -4.78 9.56 -1.32
N ALA A 54 -5.60 9.13 -2.28
CA ALA A 54 -5.32 7.98 -3.12
C ALA A 54 -4.17 8.18 -4.13
N SER A 55 -3.64 9.38 -4.29
CA SER A 55 -2.45 9.61 -5.13
C SER A 55 -1.19 8.94 -4.55
N GLU A 56 -1.19 8.66 -3.24
CA GLU A 56 -0.12 7.92 -2.56
C GLU A 56 0.07 6.50 -3.10
N ILE A 57 -0.98 5.91 -3.69
CA ILE A 57 -0.92 4.56 -4.27
C ILE A 57 0.25 4.41 -5.24
N TYR A 58 0.50 5.43 -6.05
CA TYR A 58 1.55 5.41 -7.07
C TYR A 58 2.94 5.10 -6.49
N HIS A 59 3.28 5.71 -5.36
CA HIS A 59 4.57 5.51 -4.69
C HIS A 59 4.56 4.31 -3.73
N ILE A 60 3.52 4.18 -2.92
CA ILE A 60 3.46 3.11 -1.91
C ILE A 60 3.44 1.73 -2.55
N SER A 61 2.77 1.59 -3.69
CA SER A 61 2.71 0.32 -4.43
C SER A 61 4.01 -0.06 -5.14
N GLY A 62 4.91 0.90 -5.35
CA GLY A 62 6.10 0.73 -6.17
C GLY A 62 5.84 0.88 -7.68
N ILE A 63 4.63 1.28 -8.08
CA ILE A 63 4.29 1.52 -9.50
C ILE A 63 5.17 2.60 -10.12
N ASP A 64 5.60 3.60 -9.36
CA ASP A 64 6.54 4.63 -9.79
C ASP A 64 7.84 4.02 -10.35
N HIS A 65 8.31 2.90 -9.82
CA HIS A 65 9.48 2.19 -10.36
C HIS A 65 9.20 1.50 -11.70
N ILE A 66 7.94 1.09 -11.95
CA ILE A 66 7.54 0.52 -13.25
C ILE A 66 7.53 1.60 -14.32
N TYR A 67 7.19 2.84 -13.95
CA TYR A 67 7.16 4.02 -14.81
C TYR A 67 8.50 4.77 -14.86
N ASP A 68 9.57 4.19 -14.36
CA ASP A 68 10.88 4.84 -14.37
C ASP A 68 11.27 5.32 -15.79
N GLY A 69 11.66 6.59 -15.90
CA GLY A 69 11.95 7.24 -17.17
C GLY A 69 10.72 7.64 -18.01
N ILE A 70 9.51 7.40 -17.54
CA ILE A 70 8.25 7.77 -18.21
C ILE A 70 7.57 8.91 -17.44
N PRO A 71 7.10 9.99 -18.12
CA PRO A 71 6.42 11.10 -17.46
C PRO A 71 5.07 10.65 -16.84
N MET A 72 5.08 10.39 -15.54
CA MET A 72 3.92 10.03 -14.74
C MET A 72 4.14 10.53 -13.32
N ASP A 73 3.07 10.95 -12.67
CA ASP A 73 3.05 11.26 -11.24
C ASP A 73 1.77 10.71 -10.58
N GLY A 74 1.73 10.75 -9.26
CA GLY A 74 0.62 10.18 -8.49
C GLY A 74 -0.74 10.81 -8.82
N SER A 75 -0.80 12.13 -9.03
CA SER A 75 -2.04 12.83 -9.35
C SER A 75 -2.58 12.44 -10.73
N ARG A 76 -1.71 12.37 -11.72
CA ARG A 76 -2.08 11.93 -13.07
C ARG A 76 -2.49 10.46 -13.07
N PHE A 77 -1.74 9.61 -12.40
CA PHE A 77 -2.04 8.19 -12.26
C PHE A 77 -3.44 7.97 -11.65
N LEU A 78 -3.74 8.69 -10.56
CA LEU A 78 -5.06 8.64 -9.92
C LEU A 78 -6.18 9.05 -10.88
N LYS A 79 -6.02 10.13 -11.62
CA LYS A 79 -7.02 10.59 -12.60
C LYS A 79 -7.26 9.56 -13.70
N GLU A 80 -6.22 8.89 -14.18
CA GLU A 80 -6.33 7.86 -15.20
C GLU A 80 -7.04 6.60 -14.67
N ILE A 81 -6.82 6.22 -13.41
CA ILE A 81 -7.60 5.15 -12.76
C ILE A 81 -9.08 5.55 -12.66
N GLN A 82 -9.37 6.73 -12.17
CA GLN A 82 -10.75 7.22 -11.98
C GLN A 82 -11.51 7.33 -13.31
N SER A 83 -10.82 7.64 -14.40
CA SER A 83 -11.41 7.71 -15.75
C SER A 83 -11.51 6.35 -16.46
N GLY A 84 -11.04 5.26 -15.83
CA GLY A 84 -11.05 3.92 -16.42
C GLY A 84 -9.96 3.67 -17.47
N LYS A 85 -9.01 4.58 -17.63
CA LYS A 85 -7.90 4.45 -18.59
C LYS A 85 -6.71 3.66 -18.07
N MET A 86 -6.64 3.45 -16.76
CA MET A 86 -5.52 2.80 -16.09
C MET A 86 -6.00 1.57 -15.32
N GLU A 87 -5.47 0.41 -15.70
CA GLU A 87 -5.74 -0.88 -15.07
C GLU A 87 -4.40 -1.62 -14.84
N LEU A 88 -4.41 -2.73 -14.11
CA LEU A 88 -3.20 -3.52 -13.88
C LEU A 88 -2.52 -3.96 -15.18
N GLU A 89 -3.32 -4.39 -16.17
CA GLU A 89 -2.80 -4.76 -17.49
C GLU A 89 -2.12 -3.59 -18.20
N THR A 90 -2.60 -2.37 -18.01
CA THR A 90 -1.97 -1.15 -18.57
C THR A 90 -0.61 -0.93 -17.95
N VAL A 91 -0.49 -1.09 -16.63
CA VAL A 91 0.77 -0.98 -15.90
C VAL A 91 1.76 -2.07 -16.34
N GLU A 92 1.31 -3.32 -16.48
CA GLU A 92 2.13 -4.43 -16.95
C GLU A 92 2.71 -4.17 -18.33
N LYS A 93 1.92 -3.61 -19.24
CA LYS A 93 2.37 -3.28 -20.61
C LYS A 93 3.45 -2.20 -20.68
N VAL A 94 3.57 -1.36 -19.66
CA VAL A 94 4.61 -0.33 -19.58
C VAL A 94 5.99 -0.98 -19.44
N ASN A 95 6.13 -1.93 -18.53
CA ASN A 95 7.37 -2.67 -18.30
C ASN A 95 7.04 -3.99 -17.58
N ALA A 96 6.88 -5.06 -18.34
CA ALA A 96 6.49 -6.37 -17.84
C ALA A 96 7.51 -6.97 -16.85
N VAL A 97 8.79 -6.70 -17.02
CA VAL A 97 9.85 -7.18 -16.11
C VAL A 97 9.72 -6.48 -14.75
N ALA A 98 9.67 -5.16 -14.75
CA ALA A 98 9.47 -4.40 -13.51
C ALA A 98 8.12 -4.73 -12.85
N TYR A 99 7.06 -4.93 -13.62
CA TYR A 99 5.76 -5.35 -13.09
C TYR A 99 5.87 -6.66 -12.29
N THR A 100 6.59 -7.65 -12.82
CA THR A 100 6.82 -8.92 -12.12
C THR A 100 7.53 -8.71 -10.78
N ASP A 101 8.44 -7.75 -10.69
CA ASP A 101 9.15 -7.45 -9.45
C ASP A 101 8.26 -6.74 -8.40
N TYR A 102 7.25 -5.98 -8.83
CA TYR A 102 6.42 -5.16 -7.94
C TYR A 102 5.00 -5.67 -7.72
N ILE A 103 4.54 -6.67 -8.47
CA ILE A 103 3.14 -7.14 -8.35
C ILE A 103 2.77 -7.63 -6.95
N ASP A 104 3.69 -8.30 -6.27
CA ASP A 104 3.43 -8.75 -4.89
C ASP A 104 3.28 -7.57 -3.93
N ARG A 105 4.01 -6.48 -4.13
CA ARG A 105 3.86 -5.25 -3.36
C ARG A 105 2.52 -4.57 -3.64
N ILE A 106 2.10 -4.52 -4.91
CA ILE A 106 0.78 -3.99 -5.31
C ILE A 106 -0.33 -4.81 -4.64
N ARG A 107 -0.27 -6.13 -4.70
CA ARG A 107 -1.24 -7.03 -4.07
C ARG A 107 -1.30 -6.83 -2.55
N SER A 108 -0.16 -6.61 -1.92
CA SER A 108 -0.06 -6.40 -0.47
C SER A 108 -0.75 -5.12 0.00
N MET A 109 -0.91 -4.12 -0.86
CA MET A 109 -1.63 -2.88 -0.51
C MET A 109 -3.11 -3.13 -0.18
N PHE A 110 -3.70 -4.18 -0.71
CA PHE A 110 -5.07 -4.58 -0.38
C PHE A 110 -5.20 -5.13 1.05
N CYS A 111 -4.08 -5.41 1.71
CA CYS A 111 -4.01 -5.91 3.08
C CYS A 111 -3.67 -4.81 4.11
N ILE A 112 -3.62 -3.54 3.73
CA ILE A 112 -3.19 -2.44 4.59
C ILE A 112 -3.99 -2.40 5.90
N ASP A 113 -5.31 -2.53 5.84
CA ASP A 113 -6.16 -2.54 7.05
C ASP A 113 -5.76 -3.65 8.02
N THR A 114 -5.52 -4.85 7.50
CA THR A 114 -5.09 -6.00 8.29
C THR A 114 -3.70 -5.79 8.89
N ILE A 115 -2.75 -5.23 8.13
CA ILE A 115 -1.41 -4.91 8.63
C ILE A 115 -1.49 -3.93 9.79
N ILE A 116 -2.28 -2.86 9.65
CA ILE A 116 -2.42 -1.83 10.66
C ILE A 116 -3.07 -2.37 11.93
N LYS A 117 -4.17 -3.11 11.82
CA LYS A 117 -4.94 -3.59 12.97
C LYS A 117 -4.31 -4.77 13.68
N ASN A 118 -3.57 -5.61 12.96
CA ASN A 118 -3.08 -6.90 13.45
C ASN A 118 -1.57 -7.06 13.29
N CYS A 119 -0.80 -5.96 13.26
CA CYS A 119 0.64 -6.05 13.19
C CYS A 119 1.20 -6.82 14.39
N GLU A 120 2.11 -7.74 14.11
CA GLU A 120 2.77 -8.58 15.13
C GLU A 120 3.92 -7.83 15.78
N TYR A 121 4.56 -6.94 15.02
CA TYR A 121 5.69 -6.13 15.46
C TYR A 121 5.55 -4.70 14.97
N LEU A 122 5.93 -3.76 15.83
CA LEU A 122 6.09 -2.36 15.49
C LEU A 122 7.50 -1.95 15.87
N TYR A 123 8.30 -1.57 14.88
CA TYR A 123 9.65 -1.07 15.08
C TYR A 123 9.66 0.45 14.99
N TYR A 124 10.29 1.08 15.99
CA TYR A 124 10.71 2.47 15.88
C TYR A 124 12.13 2.52 15.33
N SER A 125 12.37 3.34 14.32
CA SER A 125 13.71 3.57 13.79
C SER A 125 14.02 5.07 13.76
N ASP A 126 15.30 5.43 13.82
CA ASP A 126 15.76 6.82 13.68
C ASP A 126 15.70 7.31 12.22
N GLY A 127 14.76 6.80 11.45
CA GLY A 127 14.48 7.18 10.08
C GLY A 127 15.23 6.40 9.01
N LYS A 128 16.02 5.38 9.38
CA LYS A 128 16.72 4.54 8.41
C LYS A 128 16.65 3.07 8.78
N ILE A 129 16.15 2.25 7.85
CA ILE A 129 16.21 0.80 7.97
C ILE A 129 17.60 0.35 7.52
N PRO A 130 18.32 -0.50 8.33
CA PRO A 130 19.62 -1.03 7.92
C PRO A 130 19.56 -1.68 6.55
N GLU A 131 20.58 -1.44 5.72
CA GLU A 131 20.71 -1.98 4.35
C GLU A 131 19.61 -1.54 3.37
N SER A 132 18.84 -0.51 3.70
CA SER A 132 17.79 0.05 2.85
C SER A 132 17.96 1.56 2.67
N ASN A 133 17.54 2.07 1.51
CA ASN A 133 17.43 3.51 1.26
C ASN A 133 16.10 4.10 1.80
N ILE A 134 15.23 3.25 2.35
CA ILE A 134 13.94 3.66 2.89
C ILE A 134 14.16 4.31 4.26
N LYS A 135 13.63 5.52 4.40
CA LYS A 135 13.57 6.25 5.68
C LYS A 135 12.14 6.21 6.18
N VAL A 136 11.92 5.56 7.30
CA VAL A 136 10.61 5.53 7.97
C VAL A 136 10.81 5.66 9.47
N THR A 137 9.84 6.24 10.16
CA THR A 137 9.88 6.37 11.63
C THR A 137 9.39 5.07 12.29
N TYR A 138 8.34 4.48 11.77
CA TYR A 138 7.79 3.22 12.26
C TYR A 138 7.67 2.21 11.14
N LEU A 139 7.85 0.95 11.48
CA LEU A 139 7.67 -0.17 10.55
C LEU A 139 6.73 -1.19 11.19
N LEU A 140 5.57 -1.37 10.56
CA LEU A 140 4.60 -2.40 10.94
C LEU A 140 4.89 -3.68 10.18
N LEU A 141 4.86 -4.80 10.88
CA LEU A 141 5.13 -6.12 10.31
C LEU A 141 3.96 -7.06 10.58
N LYS A 142 3.52 -7.77 9.56
CA LYS A 142 2.48 -8.78 9.65
C LYS A 142 2.81 -9.98 8.75
N GLY A 143 2.84 -11.17 9.34
CA GLY A 143 2.85 -12.43 8.58
C GLY A 143 1.45 -12.72 8.05
N LEU A 144 1.33 -12.95 6.75
CA LEU A 144 0.07 -13.26 6.10
C LEU A 144 0.34 -14.12 4.86
N ASP A 145 -0.37 -15.24 4.76
CA ASP A 145 -0.29 -16.13 3.60
C ASP A 145 1.14 -16.65 3.32
N GLY A 146 1.91 -16.92 4.38
CA GLY A 146 3.31 -17.33 4.28
C GLY A 146 4.29 -16.21 3.87
N LYS A 147 3.80 -14.98 3.75
CA LYS A 147 4.60 -13.79 3.42
C LYS A 147 4.71 -12.86 4.62
N SER A 148 5.82 -12.17 4.74
CA SER A 148 5.99 -11.09 5.70
C SER A 148 5.69 -9.76 5.02
N LEU A 149 4.60 -9.12 5.43
CA LEU A 149 4.16 -7.83 4.89
C LEU A 149 4.66 -6.70 5.77
N HIS A 150 5.15 -5.66 5.15
CA HIS A 150 5.73 -4.50 5.81
C HIS A 150 5.00 -3.22 5.38
N LEU A 151 4.70 -2.35 6.36
CA LEU A 151 4.19 -1.01 6.12
C LEU A 151 5.06 0.00 6.85
N GLY A 152 5.76 0.83 6.10
CA GLY A 152 6.53 1.95 6.63
C GLY A 152 5.64 3.17 6.87
N ILE A 153 5.83 3.82 8.01
CA ILE A 153 5.12 5.04 8.38
C ILE A 153 6.14 6.14 8.64
N ASP A 154 5.95 7.26 7.98
CA ASP A 154 6.72 8.49 8.20
C ASP A 154 5.93 9.49 9.04
N THR A 155 6.64 10.33 9.76
CA THR A 155 6.06 11.37 10.62
C THR A 155 6.21 12.76 10.03
#